data_2744d55de1607eb52a33a24dbe5d2dbe
#
_entry.id   2744d55de1607eb52a33a24dbe5d2dbe
#
_cell.length_a   1.000
_cell.length_b   1.000
_cell.length_c   1.000
_cell.angle_alpha   90.00
_cell.angle_beta   90.00
_cell.angle_gamma   90.00
#
_symmetry.space_group_name_H-M   'P 1'
#
loop_
_entity.id
_entity.type
_entity.pdbx_description
1 polymer ?
#
loop_
_entity_poly.entity_id
_entity_poly.type
_entity_poly.pdbx_seq_one_letter_code
_entity_poly.pdbx_strand_id
1 'polypeptide(L)'
;MTPTGPALSAPPVTAGRPAYDTERTRLRVHPERSTPDEVPNILRDGLIAHVAIADEAGPVVIPMTYYVAPDRPYTVYIHGAHHSRLMAHAASGKPVCLTVTMVDGLVFSRTALYHSMNYRSAVCFGTARVVE
;
A
#
# COMPACT_ATOMS: atom_id res chain seq x y z
N MET A 1 18.54 20.25 3.64
CA MET A 1 17.23 20.37 4.30
C MET A 1 16.89 19.00 4.85
N THR A 2 17.02 18.81 6.15
CA THR A 2 16.68 17.55 6.82
C THR A 2 15.16 17.41 6.78
N PRO A 3 14.60 16.30 6.29
CA PRO A 3 13.17 16.09 6.34
C PRO A 3 12.74 15.97 7.80
N THR A 4 12.06 16.98 8.30
CA THR A 4 11.51 17.04 9.65
C THR A 4 10.08 16.51 9.65
N GLY A 5 9.92 15.21 9.43
CA GLY A 5 8.63 14.56 9.58
C GLY A 5 8.81 13.15 10.09
N PRO A 6 7.92 12.64 10.93
CA PRO A 6 8.02 11.26 11.38
C PRO A 6 7.86 10.33 10.17
N ALA A 7 8.82 9.46 9.99
CA ALA A 7 8.66 8.33 9.08
C ALA A 7 7.66 7.36 9.72
N LEU A 8 6.63 6.96 8.98
CA LEU A 8 5.67 5.96 9.43
C LEU A 8 6.11 4.61 8.87
N SER A 9 6.26 3.63 9.74
CA SER A 9 6.46 2.26 9.33
C SER A 9 5.26 1.41 9.74
N ALA A 10 4.92 0.43 8.92
CA ALA A 10 4.08 -0.65 9.39
C ALA A 10 4.77 -1.33 10.58
N PRO A 11 4.01 -1.82 11.57
CA PRO A 11 4.61 -2.50 12.71
C PRO A 11 5.55 -3.61 12.21
N PRO A 12 6.66 -3.86 12.91
CA PRO A 12 7.52 -4.97 12.55
C PRO A 12 6.65 -6.21 12.54
N VAL A 13 6.46 -6.78 11.37
CA VAL A 13 5.87 -8.09 11.27
C VAL A 13 6.82 -8.99 12.02
N THR A 14 6.41 -9.45 13.18
CA THR A 14 7.13 -10.51 13.87
C THR A 14 7.41 -11.60 12.85
N ALA A 15 8.64 -11.76 12.48
CA ALA A 15 9.28 -12.79 11.65
C ALA A 15 8.32 -13.74 10.87
N GLY A 16 7.27 -13.22 10.24
CA GLY A 16 6.26 -14.00 9.57
C GLY A 16 5.71 -13.29 8.34
N ARG A 17 5.45 -14.06 7.31
CA ARG A 17 4.72 -13.62 6.13
C ARG A 17 3.33 -13.13 6.53
N PRO A 18 2.85 -11.98 6.03
CA PRO A 18 1.48 -11.51 6.29
C PRO A 18 0.42 -12.53 5.88
N ALA A 19 -0.73 -12.50 6.54
CA ALA A 19 -1.85 -13.35 6.17
C ALA A 19 -2.47 -12.88 4.85
N TYR A 20 -2.59 -13.80 3.90
CA TYR A 20 -3.17 -13.51 2.58
C TYR A 20 -4.58 -14.06 2.40
N ASP A 21 -4.96 -15.04 3.19
CA ASP A 21 -6.26 -15.70 3.09
C ASP A 21 -7.16 -15.32 4.26
N THR A 22 -7.46 -14.03 4.32
CA THR A 22 -8.43 -13.50 5.27
C THR A 22 -9.67 -13.03 4.50
N GLU A 23 -10.76 -12.82 5.20
CA GLU A 23 -11.99 -12.27 4.62
C GLU A 23 -11.73 -10.95 3.87
N ARG A 24 -10.77 -10.17 4.35
CA ARG A 24 -10.41 -8.86 3.81
C ARG A 24 -9.45 -8.92 2.62
N THR A 25 -8.59 -9.93 2.57
CA THR A 25 -7.54 -10.04 1.55
C THR A 25 -7.89 -11.02 0.43
N ARG A 26 -8.95 -11.81 0.58
CA ARG A 26 -9.34 -12.82 -0.39
C ARG A 26 -9.95 -12.20 -1.64
N LEU A 27 -9.43 -12.57 -2.81
CA LEU A 27 -10.09 -12.30 -4.08
C LEU A 27 -11.25 -13.26 -4.27
N ARG A 28 -12.47 -12.72 -4.32
CA ARG A 28 -13.70 -13.50 -4.53
C ARG A 28 -13.98 -13.78 -6.01
N VAL A 29 -13.67 -12.79 -6.85
CA VAL A 29 -13.80 -12.90 -8.30
C VAL A 29 -12.39 -13.08 -8.86
N HIS A 30 -12.22 -14.11 -9.68
CA HIS A 30 -10.92 -14.48 -10.24
C HIS A 30 -9.83 -14.76 -9.19
N PRO A 31 -10.05 -15.72 -8.27
CA PRO A 31 -9.07 -16.05 -7.23
C PRO A 31 -7.72 -16.52 -7.81
N GLU A 32 -7.71 -17.04 -9.02
CA GLU A 32 -6.49 -17.42 -9.75
C GLU A 32 -5.56 -16.24 -10.07
N ARG A 33 -6.04 -15.02 -9.97
CA ARG A 33 -5.24 -13.81 -10.15
C ARG A 33 -4.54 -13.35 -8.87
N SER A 34 -4.82 -13.98 -7.75
CA SER A 34 -4.15 -13.70 -6.49
C SER A 34 -2.74 -14.26 -6.52
N THR A 35 -1.74 -13.39 -6.40
CA THR A 35 -0.33 -13.74 -6.44
C THR A 35 0.40 -13.17 -5.22
N PRO A 36 0.11 -13.69 -4.01
CA PRO A 36 0.65 -13.13 -2.78
C PRO A 36 2.17 -13.14 -2.71
N ASP A 37 2.83 -14.07 -3.39
CA ASP A 37 4.29 -14.14 -3.44
C ASP A 37 4.94 -12.97 -4.20
N GLU A 38 4.16 -12.30 -5.06
CA GLU A 38 4.62 -11.14 -5.83
C GLU A 38 4.52 -9.81 -5.07
N VAL A 39 3.84 -9.78 -3.93
CA VAL A 39 3.64 -8.54 -3.16
C VAL A 39 4.94 -7.85 -2.81
N PRO A 40 6.00 -8.53 -2.30
CA PRO A 40 7.27 -7.87 -2.04
C PRO A 40 7.90 -7.24 -3.29
N ASN A 41 7.79 -7.89 -4.44
CA ASN A 41 8.31 -7.37 -5.70
C ASN A 41 7.55 -6.13 -6.15
N ILE A 42 6.23 -6.14 -6.04
CA ILE A 42 5.37 -4.99 -6.37
C ILE A 42 5.69 -3.80 -5.48
N LEU A 43 5.83 -4.02 -4.18
CA LEU A 43 6.19 -2.97 -3.22
C LEU A 43 7.58 -2.41 -3.49
N ARG A 44 8.55 -3.25 -3.84
CA ARG A 44 9.92 -2.81 -4.15
C ARG A 44 9.97 -2.00 -5.44
N ASP A 45 9.24 -2.41 -6.47
CA ASP A 45 9.35 -1.85 -7.81
C ASP A 45 8.44 -0.62 -8.02
N GLY A 46 7.41 -0.46 -7.21
CA GLY A 46 6.51 0.70 -7.25
C GLY A 46 7.17 1.98 -6.73
N LEU A 47 6.63 3.12 -7.14
CA LEU A 47 7.12 4.44 -6.76
C LEU A 47 6.13 5.22 -5.90
N ILE A 48 4.85 5.07 -6.19
CA ILE A 48 3.78 5.80 -5.53
C ILE A 48 2.85 4.81 -4.84
N ALA A 49 2.58 5.06 -3.58
CA ALA A 49 1.54 4.38 -2.84
C ALA A 49 0.35 5.33 -2.63
N HIS A 50 -0.84 4.79 -2.75
CA HIS A 50 -2.06 5.48 -2.34
C HIS A 50 -2.40 5.03 -0.93
N VAL A 51 -2.29 5.94 0.01
CA VAL A 51 -2.49 5.65 1.44
C VAL A 51 -3.86 6.15 1.87
N ALA A 52 -4.66 5.26 2.34
CA ALA A 52 -6.04 5.51 2.74
C ALA A 52 -6.22 5.40 4.25
N ILE A 53 -6.97 6.32 4.79
CA ILE A 53 -7.45 6.32 6.16
C ILE A 53 -8.96 6.61 6.17
N ALA A 54 -9.60 6.26 7.27
CA ALA A 54 -10.96 6.71 7.56
C ALA A 54 -10.99 7.29 8.97
N ASP A 55 -11.33 8.54 9.07
CA ASP A 55 -11.53 9.24 10.34
C ASP A 55 -12.97 9.77 10.46
N GLU A 56 -13.25 10.60 11.46
CA GLU A 56 -14.57 11.15 11.70
C GLU A 56 -15.11 12.00 10.53
N ALA A 57 -14.21 12.60 9.74
CA ALA A 57 -14.59 13.37 8.55
C ALA A 57 -14.82 12.48 7.31
N GLY A 58 -14.61 11.16 7.42
CA GLY A 58 -14.79 10.19 6.36
C GLY A 58 -13.47 9.67 5.76
N PRO A 59 -13.54 8.87 4.71
CA PRO A 59 -12.35 8.33 4.06
C PRO A 59 -11.59 9.39 3.28
N VAL A 60 -10.26 9.24 3.25
CA VAL A 60 -9.38 10.02 2.39
C VAL A 60 -8.26 9.13 1.87
N VAL A 61 -7.85 9.38 0.63
CA VAL A 61 -6.76 8.66 -0.04
C VAL A 61 -5.74 9.69 -0.52
N ILE A 62 -4.48 9.50 -0.17
CA ILE A 62 -3.40 10.42 -0.53
C ILE A 62 -2.29 9.65 -1.23
N PRO A 63 -1.86 10.08 -2.44
CA PRO A 63 -0.69 9.52 -3.10
C PRO A 63 0.57 10.00 -2.39
N MET A 64 1.48 9.07 -2.12
CA MET A 64 2.72 9.32 -1.41
C MET A 64 3.86 8.51 -2.02
N THR A 65 5.05 9.07 -2.01
CA THR A 65 6.25 8.27 -2.20
C THR A 65 6.50 7.43 -0.95
N TYR A 66 7.14 6.28 -1.15
CA TYR A 66 7.42 5.36 -0.06
C TYR A 66 8.76 4.64 -0.28
N TYR A 67 9.20 3.94 0.73
CA TYR A 67 10.41 3.15 0.69
C TYR A 67 10.18 1.79 1.35
N VAL A 68 10.79 0.76 0.80
CA VAL A 68 10.83 -0.58 1.39
C VAL A 68 12.29 -0.98 1.54
N ALA A 69 12.71 -1.28 2.76
CA ALA A 69 14.06 -1.75 3.01
C ALA A 69 14.23 -3.20 2.53
N PRO A 70 15.38 -3.53 1.90
CA PRO A 70 15.59 -4.87 1.35
C PRO A 70 15.48 -6.01 2.37
N ASP A 71 15.86 -5.76 3.61
CA ASP A 71 15.78 -6.70 4.73
C ASP A 71 14.40 -6.79 5.39
N ARG A 72 13.47 -5.92 4.99
CA ARG A 72 12.10 -5.83 5.55
C ARG A 72 11.06 -5.70 4.45
N PRO A 73 10.86 -6.73 3.62
CA PRO A 73 10.06 -6.65 2.40
C PRO A 73 8.56 -6.38 2.63
N TYR A 74 8.09 -6.49 3.87
CA TYR A 74 6.69 -6.21 4.25
C TYR A 74 6.55 -4.97 5.13
N THR A 75 7.59 -4.16 5.25
CA THR A 75 7.57 -2.90 5.97
C THR A 75 7.68 -1.74 5.00
N VAL A 76 6.67 -0.89 4.98
CA VAL A 76 6.63 0.28 4.10
C VAL A 76 6.86 1.54 4.94
N TYR A 77 7.82 2.34 4.53
CA TYR A 77 8.14 3.63 5.14
C TYR A 77 7.54 4.74 4.31
N ILE A 78 6.78 5.61 4.94
CA ILE A 78 6.25 6.84 4.33
C ILE A 78 6.68 8.03 5.16
N HIS A 79 6.77 9.19 4.51
CA HIS A 79 7.00 10.43 5.22
C HIS A 79 6.01 11.49 4.73
N GLY A 80 5.70 12.43 5.59
CA GLY A 80 4.78 13.51 5.27
C GLY A 80 4.82 14.60 6.32
N ALA A 81 4.10 15.68 6.07
CA ALA A 81 4.00 16.78 7.00
C ALA A 81 3.40 16.31 8.33
N HIS A 82 4.07 16.64 9.43
CA HIS A 82 3.69 16.20 10.77
C HIS A 82 2.24 16.56 11.13
N HIS A 83 1.76 17.69 10.63
CA HIS A 83 0.39 18.17 10.89
C HIS A 83 -0.65 17.70 9.88
N SER A 84 -0.28 16.84 8.94
CA SER A 84 -1.27 16.35 7.99
C SER A 84 -2.26 15.40 8.68
N ARG A 85 -3.49 15.42 8.21
CA ARG A 85 -4.56 14.55 8.71
C ARG A 85 -4.17 13.07 8.65
N LEU A 86 -3.55 12.66 7.53
CA LEU A 86 -3.11 11.30 7.36
C LEU A 86 -2.01 10.92 8.35
N MET A 87 -1.00 11.76 8.53
CA MET A 87 0.11 11.47 9.42
C MET A 87 -0.33 11.44 10.88
N ALA A 88 -1.23 12.33 11.28
CA ALA A 88 -1.81 12.33 12.61
C ALA A 88 -2.62 11.04 12.89
N HIS A 89 -3.42 10.60 11.93
CA HIS A 89 -4.17 9.35 12.03
C HIS A 89 -3.24 8.15 12.15
N ALA A 90 -2.26 8.07 11.27
CA ALA A 90 -1.29 6.98 11.23
C ALA A 90 -0.45 6.91 12.52
N ALA A 91 0.00 8.06 13.03
CA ALA A 91 0.74 8.14 14.29
C ALA A 91 -0.08 7.69 15.50
N SER A 92 -1.40 7.74 15.43
CA SER A 92 -2.29 7.28 16.49
C SER A 92 -2.41 5.75 16.58
N GLY A 93 -1.81 4.99 15.67
CA GLY A 93 -1.88 3.53 15.62
C GLY A 93 -3.19 2.99 15.05
N LYS A 94 -4.03 3.83 14.49
CA LYS A 94 -5.29 3.43 13.84
C LYS A 94 -5.01 2.75 12.49
N PRO A 95 -5.93 1.91 11.99
CA PRO A 95 -5.75 1.19 10.72
C PRO A 95 -5.52 2.11 9.54
N VAL A 96 -4.63 1.70 8.66
CA VAL A 96 -4.36 2.31 7.35
C VAL A 96 -4.43 1.24 6.27
N CYS A 97 -4.78 1.67 5.06
CA CYS A 97 -4.73 0.85 3.87
C CYS A 97 -3.78 1.52 2.87
N LEU A 98 -2.92 0.73 2.25
CA LEU A 98 -1.94 1.22 1.30
C LEU A 98 -2.04 0.39 0.03
N THR A 99 -2.09 1.05 -1.12
CA THR A 99 -2.16 0.40 -2.41
C THR A 99 -1.04 0.89 -3.32
N VAL A 100 -0.36 -0.05 -3.97
CA VAL A 100 0.61 0.20 -5.02
C VAL A 100 0.11 -0.44 -6.31
N THR A 101 0.11 0.30 -7.40
CA THR A 101 -0.31 -0.20 -8.71
C THR A 101 0.70 0.21 -9.77
N MET A 102 1.05 -0.75 -10.61
CA MET A 102 1.89 -0.54 -11.79
C MET A 102 1.13 -0.99 -13.03
N VAL A 103 1.03 -0.12 -14.01
CA VAL A 103 0.45 -0.45 -15.33
C VAL A 103 1.55 -1.01 -16.20
N ASP A 104 1.42 -2.25 -16.63
CA ASP A 104 2.40 -2.94 -17.46
C ASP A 104 2.12 -2.79 -18.96
N GLY A 105 0.89 -2.51 -19.33
CA GLY A 105 0.51 -2.28 -20.71
C GLY A 105 -0.97 -2.07 -20.91
N LEU A 106 -1.33 -1.49 -22.03
CA LEU A 106 -2.71 -1.35 -22.45
C LEU A 106 -3.04 -2.42 -23.49
N VAL A 107 -4.23 -2.97 -23.40
CA VAL A 107 -4.75 -3.95 -24.35
C VAL A 107 -5.85 -3.31 -25.16
N PHE A 108 -5.60 -3.13 -26.46
CA PHE A 108 -6.58 -2.56 -27.39
C PHE A 108 -7.28 -3.67 -28.15
N SER A 109 -8.59 -3.55 -28.30
CA SER A 109 -9.42 -4.43 -29.08
C SER A 109 -10.13 -3.65 -30.20
N ARG A 110 -10.62 -4.40 -31.20
CA ARG A 110 -11.42 -3.79 -32.28
C ARG A 110 -12.72 -3.15 -31.77
N THR A 111 -13.22 -3.60 -30.63
CA THR A 111 -14.39 -3.03 -29.96
C THR A 111 -13.98 -2.45 -28.63
N ALA A 112 -14.48 -1.27 -28.30
CA ALA A 112 -14.16 -0.58 -27.03
C ALA A 112 -14.51 -1.42 -25.80
N LEU A 113 -15.50 -2.29 -25.90
CA LEU A 113 -15.95 -3.15 -24.79
C LEU A 113 -14.85 -4.09 -24.27
N TYR A 114 -13.90 -4.47 -25.11
CA TYR A 114 -12.82 -5.40 -24.76
C TYR A 114 -11.47 -4.72 -24.54
N HIS A 115 -11.43 -3.41 -24.48
CA HIS A 115 -10.23 -2.70 -24.05
C HIS A 115 -9.93 -3.06 -22.59
N SER A 116 -8.66 -3.29 -22.29
CA SER A 116 -8.21 -3.70 -20.98
C SER A 116 -6.79 -3.19 -20.71
N MET A 117 -6.23 -3.58 -19.58
CA MET A 117 -4.84 -3.31 -19.26
C MET A 117 -4.21 -4.50 -18.53
N ASN A 118 -2.91 -4.65 -18.70
CA ASN A 118 -2.09 -5.51 -17.87
C ASN A 118 -1.51 -4.67 -16.73
N TYR A 119 -1.67 -5.12 -15.52
CA TYR A 119 -1.23 -4.40 -14.33
C TYR A 119 -0.81 -5.36 -13.22
N ARG A 120 -0.06 -4.82 -12.29
CA ARG A 120 0.25 -5.47 -11.01
C ARG A 120 -0.16 -4.52 -9.90
N SER A 121 -0.80 -5.03 -8.88
CA SER A 121 -1.18 -4.22 -7.72
C SER A 121 -1.08 -5.01 -6.44
N ALA A 122 -0.80 -4.30 -5.35
CA ALA A 122 -0.83 -4.82 -4.01
C ALA A 122 -1.68 -3.91 -3.12
N VAL A 123 -2.57 -4.50 -2.34
CA VAL A 123 -3.36 -3.81 -1.33
C VAL A 123 -2.92 -4.33 0.02
N CYS A 124 -2.44 -3.45 0.87
CA CYS A 124 -1.88 -3.79 2.16
C CYS A 124 -2.69 -3.14 3.29
N PHE A 125 -3.06 -3.92 4.28
CA PHE A 125 -3.76 -3.47 5.48
C PHE A 125 -2.82 -3.54 6.67
N GLY A 126 -2.83 -2.54 7.51
CA GLY A 126 -1.98 -2.54 8.68
C GLY A 126 -2.18 -1.31 9.57
N THR A 127 -1.29 -1.18 10.49
CA THR A 127 -1.17 0.00 11.35
C THR A 127 0.21 0.60 11.17
N ALA A 128 0.33 1.88 11.47
CA ALA A 128 1.61 2.56 11.39
C ALA A 128 2.11 2.97 12.77
N ARG A 129 3.41 3.17 12.85
CA ARG A 129 4.08 3.76 14.01
C ARG A 129 5.09 4.78 13.56
N VAL A 130 5.33 5.76 14.40
CA VAL A 130 6.40 6.74 14.16
C VAL A 130 7.76 6.06 14.34
N VAL A 131 8.66 6.34 13.44
CA VAL A 131 10.06 5.90 13.50
C VAL A 131 10.92 7.16 13.65
N GLU A 132 11.75 7.19 14.66
CA GLU A 132 12.72 8.25 14.93
C GLU A 132 14.07 7.96 14.28
#